data_435db06a0a28528b8a201ee4777a6fb7
#
_entry.id   435db06a0a28528b8a201ee4777a6fb7
#
_cell.length_a   1.000
_cell.length_b   1.000
_cell.length_c   1.000
_cell.angle_alpha   90.00
_cell.angle_beta   90.00
_cell.angle_gamma   90.00
#
_symmetry.space_group_name_H-M   'P 1'
#
loop_
_entity.id
_entity.type
_entity.pdbx_description
1 polymer ?
#
loop_
_entity_poly.entity_id
_entity_poly.type
_entity_poly.pdbx_seq_one_letter_code
_entity_poly.pdbx_strand_id
1 'polypeptide(L)'
;MFKADHHITLALSAFLLAILLASCGKHRLPILNKAHEENGQLTYDKIPDFAFTGQDSSRVDNATFAGKAYVADFFFTSCPSICPIMARNMLRIYHHFENNDKLLLLSHTIDPKRDTVARLRLYAENLGVRSDKWHFVTGDKDALYEIADDYFNVVIEDPTLPDGFDHSGRFILVDPDRHIRAFCQGTDSLAVNAFIKDIETLLDEMQQ
;
A
#
# COMPACT_ATOMS: atom_id res chain seq x y z
N MET A 1 59.91 -28.90 3.24
CA MET A 1 58.84 -29.14 2.27
C MET A 1 57.45 -28.88 2.91
N PHE A 2 57.22 -27.70 3.52
CA PHE A 2 55.98 -27.36 4.25
C PHE A 2 55.58 -25.87 4.14
N LYS A 3 55.85 -25.20 3.01
CA LYS A 3 55.41 -23.80 2.79
C LYS A 3 54.30 -23.62 1.77
N ALA A 4 53.92 -24.68 1.02
CA ALA A 4 52.87 -24.57 -0.03
C ALA A 4 51.45 -24.66 0.51
N ASP A 5 51.22 -25.40 1.61
CA ASP A 5 49.88 -25.69 2.13
C ASP A 5 49.21 -24.49 2.82
N HIS A 6 50.02 -23.55 3.39
CA HIS A 6 49.44 -22.36 4.07
C HIS A 6 48.83 -21.32 3.12
N HIS A 7 49.38 -21.20 1.91
CA HIS A 7 48.84 -20.26 0.91
C HIS A 7 47.54 -20.78 0.26
N ILE A 8 47.44 -22.11 0.12
CA ILE A 8 46.22 -22.74 -0.42
C ILE A 8 45.07 -22.64 0.58
N THR A 9 45.33 -22.89 1.86
CA THR A 9 44.29 -22.77 2.92
C THR A 9 43.82 -21.32 3.13
N LEU A 10 44.75 -20.32 3.04
CA LEU A 10 44.36 -18.91 3.11
C LEU A 10 43.53 -18.49 1.89
N ALA A 11 43.89 -18.95 0.70
CA ALA A 11 43.11 -18.65 -0.54
C ALA A 11 41.72 -19.27 -0.52
N LEU A 12 41.57 -20.53 -0.03
CA LEU A 12 40.29 -21.18 0.13
C LEU A 12 39.39 -20.50 1.18
N SER A 13 39.97 -20.06 2.31
CA SER A 13 39.20 -19.38 3.34
C SER A 13 38.77 -17.98 2.90
N ALA A 14 39.57 -17.24 2.14
CA ALA A 14 39.21 -15.96 1.56
C ALA A 14 38.11 -16.10 0.46
N PHE A 15 38.18 -17.18 -0.35
CA PHE A 15 37.18 -17.47 -1.35
C PHE A 15 35.83 -17.90 -0.74
N LEU A 16 35.87 -18.69 0.35
CA LEU A 16 34.67 -19.08 1.10
C LEU A 16 34.03 -17.87 1.79
N LEU A 17 34.81 -16.95 2.33
CA LEU A 17 34.34 -15.70 2.94
C LEU A 17 33.71 -14.76 1.90
N ALA A 18 34.28 -14.69 0.69
CA ALA A 18 33.76 -13.91 -0.41
C ALA A 18 32.39 -14.46 -0.92
N ILE A 19 32.20 -15.78 -0.92
CA ILE A 19 30.92 -16.42 -1.29
C ILE A 19 29.84 -16.13 -0.23
N LEU A 20 30.19 -16.09 1.05
CA LEU A 20 29.26 -15.76 2.13
C LEU A 20 28.80 -14.29 2.08
N LEU A 21 29.63 -13.39 1.58
CA LEU A 21 29.28 -11.96 1.40
C LEU A 21 28.42 -11.71 0.14
N ALA A 22 28.46 -12.60 -0.86
CA ALA A 22 27.65 -12.48 -2.09
C ALA A 22 26.21 -12.99 -1.94
N SER A 23 25.87 -13.65 -0.81
CA SER A 23 24.54 -14.24 -0.59
C SER A 23 23.52 -13.29 0.05
N CYS A 24 23.80 -12.00 0.14
CA CYS A 24 22.78 -11.00 0.56
C CYS A 24 21.90 -10.65 -0.64
N GLY A 25 21.13 -11.60 -1.14
CA GLY A 25 20.02 -11.34 -2.05
C GLY A 25 19.05 -10.41 -1.33
N LYS A 26 18.94 -9.14 -1.79
CA LYS A 26 17.96 -8.22 -1.23
C LYS A 26 16.57 -8.85 -1.36
N HIS A 27 15.88 -8.97 -0.26
CA HIS A 27 14.51 -9.45 -0.22
C HIS A 27 13.64 -8.49 -1.02
N ARG A 28 12.98 -8.97 -2.07
CA ARG A 28 12.00 -8.20 -2.84
C ARG A 28 10.60 -8.69 -2.52
N LEU A 29 9.66 -7.75 -2.42
CA LEU A 29 8.27 -8.09 -2.25
C LEU A 29 7.73 -8.75 -3.55
N PRO A 30 6.84 -9.76 -3.45
CA PRO A 30 6.17 -10.32 -4.61
C PRO A 30 5.21 -9.32 -5.25
N ILE A 31 4.85 -9.56 -6.52
CA ILE A 31 3.68 -8.96 -7.16
C ILE A 31 2.50 -9.89 -6.89
N LEU A 32 1.41 -9.35 -6.35
CA LEU A 32 0.24 -10.13 -5.91
C LEU A 32 -0.93 -10.08 -6.90
N ASN A 33 -0.86 -9.22 -7.92
CA ASN A 33 -1.85 -9.17 -8.98
C ASN A 33 -1.85 -10.47 -9.81
N LYS A 34 -2.94 -10.71 -10.51
CA LYS A 34 -3.07 -11.88 -11.39
C LYS A 34 -1.97 -11.85 -12.46
N ALA A 35 -1.30 -13.00 -12.59
CA ALA A 35 -0.24 -13.19 -13.57
C ALA A 35 -0.81 -13.79 -14.87
N HIS A 36 -0.25 -13.36 -16.00
CA HIS A 36 -0.53 -13.87 -17.33
C HIS A 36 0.78 -14.26 -18.00
N GLU A 37 0.78 -15.34 -18.77
CA GLU A 37 1.92 -15.76 -19.57
C GLU A 37 1.64 -15.45 -21.05
N GLU A 38 2.39 -14.51 -21.62
CA GLU A 38 2.33 -14.15 -23.03
C GLU A 38 3.71 -14.35 -23.67
N ASN A 39 3.78 -15.21 -24.71
CA ASN A 39 5.02 -15.48 -25.44
C ASN A 39 6.20 -15.92 -24.56
N GLY A 40 5.95 -16.66 -23.47
CA GLY A 40 6.98 -17.09 -22.52
C GLY A 40 7.46 -15.99 -21.57
N GLN A 41 6.78 -14.83 -21.54
CA GLN A 41 7.03 -13.74 -20.63
C GLN A 41 5.88 -13.60 -19.64
N LEU A 42 6.23 -13.47 -18.35
CA LEU A 42 5.26 -13.27 -17.28
C LEU A 42 4.91 -11.77 -17.18
N THR A 43 3.62 -11.46 -17.28
CA THR A 43 3.05 -10.12 -17.09
C THR A 43 2.04 -10.15 -15.96
N TYR A 44 1.70 -9.00 -15.39
CA TYR A 44 0.76 -8.89 -14.26
C TYR A 44 -0.29 -7.84 -14.54
N ASP A 45 -1.51 -8.07 -14.07
CA ASP A 45 -2.55 -7.04 -14.04
C ASP A 45 -2.06 -5.84 -13.20
N LYS A 46 -2.63 -4.68 -13.45
CA LYS A 46 -2.32 -3.44 -12.75
C LYS A 46 -3.60 -2.83 -12.20
N ILE A 47 -3.49 -2.05 -11.13
CA ILE A 47 -4.59 -1.17 -10.75
C ILE A 47 -4.94 -0.30 -11.95
N PRO A 48 -6.22 -0.28 -12.39
CA PRO A 48 -6.64 0.45 -13.59
C PRO A 48 -6.48 1.96 -13.44
N ASP A 49 -6.76 2.69 -14.52
CA ASP A 49 -6.82 4.14 -14.47
C ASP A 49 -8.06 4.60 -13.69
N PHE A 50 -7.87 5.54 -12.79
CA PHE A 50 -8.93 6.14 -12.01
C PHE A 50 -8.81 7.65 -11.93
N ALA A 51 -9.92 8.31 -11.60
CA ALA A 51 -9.94 9.74 -11.30
C ALA A 51 -11.08 10.05 -10.34
N PHE A 52 -10.74 10.53 -9.16
CA PHE A 52 -11.68 10.89 -8.11
C PHE A 52 -11.43 12.33 -7.64
N THR A 53 -12.30 12.84 -6.77
CA THR A 53 -12.18 14.16 -6.17
C THR A 53 -11.65 14.05 -4.76
N GLY A 54 -10.54 14.71 -4.48
CA GLY A 54 -9.90 14.77 -3.16
C GLY A 54 -10.65 15.66 -2.16
N GLN A 55 -10.32 15.52 -0.87
CA GLN A 55 -10.87 16.34 0.22
C GLN A 55 -10.61 17.85 0.09
N ASP A 56 -9.64 18.25 -0.70
CA ASP A 56 -9.29 19.64 -1.03
C ASP A 56 -9.89 20.12 -2.36
N SER A 57 -10.78 19.34 -2.96
CA SER A 57 -11.37 19.55 -4.28
C SER A 57 -10.39 19.32 -5.46
N SER A 58 -9.17 18.85 -5.21
CA SER A 58 -8.24 18.50 -6.27
C SER A 58 -8.68 17.22 -7.00
N ARG A 59 -8.22 17.08 -8.24
CA ARG A 59 -8.30 15.80 -8.96
C ARG A 59 -7.20 14.88 -8.43
N VAL A 60 -7.58 13.69 -7.99
CA VAL A 60 -6.68 12.62 -7.56
C VAL A 60 -6.80 11.47 -8.56
N ASP A 61 -5.73 11.18 -9.27
CA ASP A 61 -5.67 10.13 -10.29
C ASP A 61 -4.29 9.45 -10.30
N ASN A 62 -4.05 8.55 -11.24
CA ASN A 62 -2.77 7.83 -11.33
C ASN A 62 -1.55 8.76 -11.45
N ALA A 63 -1.69 9.97 -12.02
CA ALA A 63 -0.59 10.93 -12.11
C ALA A 63 -0.17 11.47 -10.73
N THR A 64 -1.10 11.52 -9.76
CA THR A 64 -0.81 11.89 -8.37
C THR A 64 0.24 10.96 -7.74
N PHE A 65 0.24 9.68 -8.13
CA PHE A 65 1.10 8.62 -7.60
C PHE A 65 2.28 8.28 -8.52
N ALA A 66 2.50 9.02 -9.60
CA ALA A 66 3.58 8.74 -10.54
C ALA A 66 4.96 8.71 -9.85
N GLY A 67 5.68 7.60 -9.95
CA GLY A 67 6.99 7.38 -9.33
C GLY A 67 6.96 7.24 -7.79
N LYS A 68 5.79 7.00 -7.21
CA LYS A 68 5.59 6.81 -5.77
C LYS A 68 4.85 5.51 -5.48
N ALA A 69 5.16 4.90 -4.35
CA ALA A 69 4.30 3.88 -3.77
C ALA A 69 3.14 4.53 -3.01
N TYR A 70 2.07 3.80 -2.81
CA TYR A 70 0.99 4.27 -1.94
C TYR A 70 0.31 3.13 -1.18
N VAL A 71 -0.27 3.48 -0.02
CA VAL A 71 -1.14 2.58 0.74
C VAL A 71 -2.58 2.98 0.50
N ALA A 72 -3.39 2.06 0.00
CA ALA A 72 -4.81 2.25 -0.22
C ALA A 72 -5.66 1.58 0.87
N ASP A 73 -6.83 2.16 1.18
CA ASP A 73 -7.91 1.55 1.94
C ASP A 73 -9.28 2.05 1.50
N PHE A 74 -10.32 1.39 2.03
CA PHE A 74 -11.72 1.71 1.78
C PHE A 74 -12.42 1.95 3.13
N PHE A 75 -13.11 3.08 3.26
CA PHE A 75 -13.69 3.55 4.51
C PHE A 75 -14.97 4.36 4.28
N PHE A 76 -15.63 4.77 5.35
CA PHE A 76 -16.61 5.84 5.31
C PHE A 76 -16.64 6.59 6.65
N THR A 77 -16.92 7.90 6.59
CA THR A 77 -16.74 8.78 7.76
C THR A 77 -17.70 8.50 8.91
N SER A 78 -18.83 7.85 8.64
CA SER A 78 -19.86 7.51 9.65
C SER A 78 -19.80 6.08 10.15
N CYS A 79 -18.76 5.30 9.80
CA CYS A 79 -18.57 3.93 10.27
C CYS A 79 -18.37 3.90 11.80
N PRO A 80 -19.20 3.21 12.55
CA PRO A 80 -19.06 3.13 14.00
C PRO A 80 -18.16 1.98 14.46
N SER A 81 -17.79 1.07 13.57
CA SER A 81 -17.19 -0.24 13.90
C SER A 81 -15.68 -0.25 13.66
N ILE A 82 -15.24 -0.65 12.47
CA ILE A 82 -13.81 -0.90 12.19
C ILE A 82 -13.02 0.34 11.75
N CYS A 83 -13.67 1.31 11.08
CA CYS A 83 -12.96 2.48 10.53
C CYS A 83 -12.21 3.31 11.60
N PRO A 84 -12.73 3.53 12.83
CA PRO A 84 -11.95 4.21 13.85
C PRO A 84 -10.66 3.47 14.26
N ILE A 85 -10.66 2.13 14.18
CA ILE A 85 -9.48 1.30 14.46
C ILE A 85 -8.50 1.41 13.29
N MET A 86 -9.02 1.30 12.07
CA MET A 86 -8.22 1.45 10.84
C MET A 86 -7.58 2.83 10.76
N ALA A 87 -8.36 3.91 11.01
CA ALA A 87 -7.82 5.27 10.99
C ALA A 87 -6.65 5.45 11.96
N ARG A 88 -6.74 4.91 13.18
CA ARG A 88 -5.61 4.95 14.14
C ARG A 88 -4.40 4.17 13.64
N ASN A 89 -4.60 3.02 13.01
CA ASN A 89 -3.51 2.23 12.45
C ASN A 89 -2.90 2.90 11.20
N MET A 90 -3.71 3.53 10.34
CA MET A 90 -3.22 4.29 9.19
C MET A 90 -2.46 5.55 9.63
N LEU A 91 -2.88 6.22 10.71
CA LEU A 91 -2.12 7.32 11.34
C LEU A 91 -0.72 6.87 11.79
N ARG A 92 -0.54 5.62 12.24
CA ARG A 92 0.80 5.10 12.59
C ARG A 92 1.68 4.99 11.34
N ILE A 93 1.12 4.54 10.21
CA ILE A 93 1.82 4.52 8.92
C ILE A 93 2.12 5.96 8.48
N TYR A 94 1.13 6.86 8.55
CA TYR A 94 1.28 8.28 8.23
C TYR A 94 2.46 8.90 8.99
N HIS A 95 2.51 8.81 10.32
CA HIS A 95 3.56 9.41 11.13
C HIS A 95 4.92 8.75 10.92
N HIS A 96 4.98 7.43 10.67
CA HIS A 96 6.23 6.73 10.39
C HIS A 96 6.88 7.21 9.09
N PHE A 97 6.07 7.51 8.08
CA PHE A 97 6.52 7.93 6.75
C PHE A 97 6.19 9.39 6.41
N GLU A 98 5.89 10.23 7.39
CA GLU A 98 5.43 11.61 7.18
C GLU A 98 6.39 12.43 6.29
N ASN A 99 7.69 12.24 6.46
CA ASN A 99 8.74 12.95 5.73
C ASN A 99 9.30 12.17 4.52
N ASN A 100 8.65 11.08 4.12
CA ASN A 100 9.06 10.30 2.95
C ASN A 100 8.21 10.64 1.73
N ASP A 101 8.76 11.39 0.77
CA ASP A 101 8.04 11.86 -0.42
C ASP A 101 7.75 10.75 -1.44
N LYS A 102 8.28 9.53 -1.24
CA LYS A 102 8.04 8.38 -2.12
C LYS A 102 6.86 7.51 -1.71
N LEU A 103 6.21 7.81 -0.58
CA LEU A 103 5.01 7.12 -0.13
C LEU A 103 3.86 8.11 0.05
N LEU A 104 2.69 7.78 -0.49
CA LEU A 104 1.43 8.48 -0.25
C LEU A 104 0.40 7.54 0.38
N LEU A 105 -0.68 8.10 0.91
CA LEU A 105 -1.83 7.35 1.41
C LEU A 105 -3.08 7.74 0.62
N LEU A 106 -3.97 6.78 0.35
CA LEU A 106 -5.17 6.94 -0.45
C LEU A 106 -6.35 6.20 0.18
N SER A 107 -7.33 6.93 0.67
CA SER A 107 -8.54 6.37 1.26
C SER A 107 -9.76 6.66 0.37
N HIS A 108 -10.36 5.61 -0.16
CA HIS A 108 -11.58 5.69 -0.98
C HIS A 108 -12.81 5.61 -0.07
N THR A 109 -13.73 6.57 -0.20
CA THR A 109 -15.02 6.38 0.47
C THR A 109 -15.86 5.31 -0.23
N ILE A 110 -16.59 4.53 0.56
CA ILE A 110 -17.62 3.60 0.05
C ILE A 110 -19.03 4.18 0.21
N ASP A 111 -19.17 5.37 0.80
CA ASP A 111 -20.44 6.10 0.95
C ASP A 111 -20.37 7.52 0.34
N PRO A 112 -20.15 7.66 -0.98
CA PRO A 112 -19.98 8.97 -1.61
C PRO A 112 -21.21 9.86 -1.50
N LYS A 113 -22.37 9.31 -1.18
CA LYS A 113 -23.60 10.07 -0.95
C LYS A 113 -23.50 10.94 0.32
N ARG A 114 -22.90 10.41 1.39
CA ARG A 114 -22.71 11.12 2.66
C ARG A 114 -21.35 11.78 2.74
N ASP A 115 -20.32 11.14 2.19
CA ASP A 115 -18.93 11.59 2.25
C ASP A 115 -18.62 12.57 1.12
N THR A 116 -19.23 13.76 1.22
CA THR A 116 -18.93 14.88 0.32
C THR A 116 -17.51 15.40 0.54
N VAL A 117 -16.97 16.16 -0.41
CA VAL A 117 -15.65 16.82 -0.30
C VAL A 117 -15.51 17.60 1.02
N ALA A 118 -16.56 18.35 1.40
CA ALA A 118 -16.53 19.12 2.66
C ALA A 118 -16.45 18.21 3.89
N ARG A 119 -17.13 17.05 3.87
CA ARG A 119 -17.09 16.09 4.96
C ARG A 119 -15.74 15.37 5.04
N LEU A 120 -15.17 14.99 3.89
CA LEU A 120 -13.82 14.41 3.83
C LEU A 120 -12.75 15.39 4.30
N ARG A 121 -12.89 16.68 3.96
CA ARG A 121 -11.99 17.74 4.45
C ARG A 121 -12.01 17.82 5.98
N LEU A 122 -13.20 17.91 6.55
CA LEU A 122 -13.36 17.95 8.02
C LEU A 122 -12.80 16.67 8.69
N TYR A 123 -12.98 15.52 8.04
CA TYR A 123 -12.42 14.26 8.53
C TYR A 123 -10.89 14.29 8.55
N ALA A 124 -10.25 14.73 7.46
CA ALA A 124 -8.80 14.88 7.37
C ALA A 124 -8.25 15.91 8.38
N GLU A 125 -8.94 17.04 8.56
CA GLU A 125 -8.60 18.08 9.57
C GLU A 125 -8.67 17.51 10.98
N ASN A 126 -9.70 16.73 11.31
CA ASN A 126 -9.83 16.09 12.63
C ASN A 126 -8.74 15.02 12.89
N LEU A 127 -8.22 14.38 11.84
CA LEU A 127 -7.08 13.48 11.94
C LEU A 127 -5.74 14.23 12.02
N GLY A 128 -5.70 15.53 11.71
CA GLY A 128 -4.48 16.35 11.70
C GLY A 128 -3.51 16.00 10.58
N VAL A 129 -4.01 15.53 9.44
CA VAL A 129 -3.18 15.06 8.32
C VAL A 129 -3.15 16.03 7.15
N ARG A 130 -2.05 16.03 6.39
CA ARG A 130 -1.86 16.89 5.22
C ARG A 130 -2.48 16.27 3.98
N SER A 131 -3.15 17.07 3.15
CA SER A 131 -3.80 16.63 1.91
C SER A 131 -2.81 16.21 0.81
N ASP A 132 -1.58 16.71 0.84
CA ASP A 132 -0.51 16.32 -0.08
C ASP A 132 0.17 14.99 0.29
N LYS A 133 -0.17 14.43 1.45
CA LYS A 133 0.38 13.16 1.95
C LYS A 133 -0.68 12.05 2.06
N TRP A 134 -1.90 12.41 2.48
CA TRP A 134 -3.01 11.47 2.61
C TRP A 134 -4.25 12.00 1.91
N HIS A 135 -4.59 11.37 0.80
CA HIS A 135 -5.74 11.72 -0.03
C HIS A 135 -6.96 10.91 0.40
N PHE A 136 -8.04 11.61 0.78
CA PHE A 136 -9.36 11.04 0.97
C PHE A 136 -10.19 11.38 -0.25
N VAL A 137 -10.71 10.39 -0.95
CA VAL A 137 -11.37 10.62 -2.24
C VAL A 137 -12.82 10.19 -2.23
N THR A 138 -13.62 10.94 -3.00
CA THR A 138 -15.03 10.66 -3.30
C THR A 138 -15.27 10.83 -4.80
N GLY A 139 -16.37 10.28 -5.30
CA GLY A 139 -16.70 10.36 -6.72
C GLY A 139 -17.95 9.60 -7.09
N ASP A 140 -18.00 9.12 -8.32
CA ASP A 140 -19.05 8.24 -8.78
C ASP A 140 -19.03 6.92 -7.98
N LYS A 141 -20.23 6.48 -7.56
CA LYS A 141 -20.36 5.30 -6.69
C LYS A 141 -19.91 4.03 -7.38
N ASP A 142 -20.36 3.84 -8.62
CA ASP A 142 -20.06 2.60 -9.35
C ASP A 142 -18.56 2.50 -9.62
N ALA A 143 -17.93 3.62 -10.01
CA ALA A 143 -16.47 3.67 -10.20
C ALA A 143 -15.68 3.38 -8.90
N LEU A 144 -16.17 3.85 -7.74
CA LEU A 144 -15.55 3.56 -6.43
C LEU A 144 -15.67 2.08 -6.04
N TYR A 145 -16.79 1.42 -6.44
CA TYR A 145 -17.01 0.02 -6.13
C TYR A 145 -16.26 -0.88 -7.11
N GLU A 146 -16.25 -0.55 -8.40
CA GLU A 146 -15.47 -1.27 -9.40
C GLU A 146 -13.98 -1.31 -9.05
N ILE A 147 -13.40 -0.17 -8.67
CA ILE A 147 -11.97 -0.14 -8.33
C ILE A 147 -11.67 -0.91 -7.04
N ALA A 148 -12.61 -1.09 -6.13
CA ALA A 148 -12.40 -1.88 -4.91
C ALA A 148 -12.08 -3.35 -5.24
N ASP A 149 -12.70 -3.91 -6.26
CA ASP A 149 -12.43 -5.29 -6.72
C ASP A 149 -10.98 -5.43 -7.23
N ASP A 150 -10.46 -4.42 -7.93
CA ASP A 150 -9.07 -4.41 -8.42
C ASP A 150 -8.03 -4.33 -7.30
N TYR A 151 -8.42 -3.80 -6.13
CA TYR A 151 -7.61 -3.83 -4.90
C TYR A 151 -7.82 -5.11 -4.07
N PHE A 152 -8.54 -6.12 -4.60
CA PHE A 152 -8.95 -7.31 -3.85
C PHE A 152 -9.69 -6.97 -2.55
N ASN A 153 -10.44 -5.89 -2.58
CA ASN A 153 -11.25 -5.44 -1.45
C ASN A 153 -12.72 -5.74 -1.71
N VAL A 154 -13.42 -6.20 -0.68
CA VAL A 154 -14.87 -6.43 -0.75
C VAL A 154 -15.56 -5.18 -0.25
N VAL A 155 -16.46 -4.62 -1.06
CA VAL A 155 -17.36 -3.53 -0.69
C VAL A 155 -18.76 -3.90 -1.12
N ILE A 156 -19.64 -4.18 -0.16
CA ILE A 156 -21.03 -4.57 -0.41
C ILE A 156 -21.93 -3.72 0.47
N GLU A 157 -22.96 -3.09 -0.13
CA GLU A 157 -24.06 -2.51 0.66
C GLU A 157 -24.92 -3.64 1.22
N ASP A 158 -25.02 -3.70 2.54
CA ASP A 158 -25.90 -4.62 3.25
C ASP A 158 -26.74 -3.84 4.28
N PRO A 159 -28.00 -3.51 3.95
CA PRO A 159 -28.87 -2.76 4.85
C PRO A 159 -29.23 -3.53 6.13
N THR A 160 -28.87 -4.82 6.24
CA THR A 160 -29.07 -5.61 7.45
C THR A 160 -27.97 -5.40 8.49
N LEU A 161 -26.80 -4.87 8.04
CA LEU A 161 -25.71 -4.52 8.93
C LEU A 161 -25.96 -3.18 9.64
N PRO A 162 -25.49 -2.99 10.88
CA PRO A 162 -25.70 -1.76 11.64
C PRO A 162 -25.18 -0.49 10.98
N ASP A 163 -24.12 -0.62 10.16
CA ASP A 163 -23.45 0.45 9.43
C ASP A 163 -23.80 0.49 7.93
N GLY A 164 -24.53 -0.53 7.45
CA GLY A 164 -25.06 -0.60 6.10
C GLY A 164 -24.08 -1.10 5.04
N PHE A 165 -22.87 -1.52 5.46
CA PHE A 165 -21.81 -1.96 4.53
C PHE A 165 -21.03 -3.16 5.09
N ASP A 166 -20.68 -4.09 4.21
CA ASP A 166 -19.62 -5.08 4.44
C ASP A 166 -18.37 -4.66 3.67
N HIS A 167 -17.24 -4.57 4.35
CA HIS A 167 -15.97 -4.25 3.74
C HIS A 167 -14.80 -4.96 4.45
N SER A 168 -13.76 -5.32 3.68
CA SER A 168 -12.71 -6.22 4.15
C SER A 168 -11.76 -5.63 5.19
N GLY A 169 -11.74 -4.30 5.36
CA GLY A 169 -10.87 -3.62 6.35
C GLY A 169 -9.37 -3.77 6.08
N ARG A 170 -8.96 -3.94 4.82
CA ARG A 170 -7.56 -4.16 4.43
C ARG A 170 -6.86 -2.84 4.11
N PHE A 171 -5.53 -2.82 4.40
CA PHE A 171 -4.58 -1.89 3.82
C PHE A 171 -3.82 -2.59 2.70
N ILE A 172 -3.64 -1.92 1.56
CA ILE A 172 -3.07 -2.46 0.34
C ILE A 172 -1.87 -1.58 -0.06
N LEU A 173 -0.68 -2.18 -0.20
CA LEU A 173 0.53 -1.50 -0.68
C LEU A 173 0.65 -1.67 -2.18
N VAL A 174 0.76 -0.54 -2.89
CA VAL A 174 0.89 -0.49 -4.35
C VAL A 174 2.20 0.20 -4.72
N ASP A 175 2.90 -0.35 -5.70
CA ASP A 175 4.15 0.21 -6.22
C ASP A 175 3.92 1.26 -7.33
N PRO A 176 4.98 1.99 -7.78
CA PRO A 176 4.86 2.98 -8.85
C PRO A 176 4.36 2.43 -10.19
N ASP A 177 4.52 1.13 -10.44
CA ASP A 177 4.04 0.44 -11.64
C ASP A 177 2.59 -0.03 -11.51
N ARG A 178 1.95 0.30 -10.38
CA ARG A 178 0.54 -0.03 -10.04
C ARG A 178 0.31 -1.50 -9.73
N HIS A 179 1.34 -2.21 -9.26
CA HIS A 179 1.18 -3.58 -8.78
C HIS A 179 0.98 -3.61 -7.27
N ILE A 180 0.10 -4.49 -6.82
CA ILE A 180 -0.07 -4.78 -5.39
C ILE A 180 1.12 -5.61 -4.92
N ARG A 181 1.79 -5.13 -3.86
CA ARG A 181 3.02 -5.73 -3.33
C ARG A 181 2.82 -6.37 -1.94
N ALA A 182 1.89 -5.86 -1.16
CA ALA A 182 1.51 -6.41 0.13
C ALA A 182 0.09 -5.96 0.52
N PHE A 183 -0.51 -6.66 1.48
CA PHE A 183 -1.72 -6.21 2.17
C PHE A 183 -1.73 -6.72 3.60
N CYS A 184 -2.47 -6.04 4.48
CA CYS A 184 -2.68 -6.49 5.85
C CYS A 184 -4.09 -6.18 6.32
N GLN A 185 -4.51 -6.83 7.42
CA GLN A 185 -5.74 -6.46 8.10
C GLN A 185 -5.53 -5.14 8.87
N GLY A 186 -6.19 -4.07 8.44
CA GLY A 186 -6.03 -2.73 9.00
C GLY A 186 -6.51 -2.57 10.44
N THR A 187 -7.34 -3.52 10.93
CA THR A 187 -7.78 -3.56 12.32
C THR A 187 -6.80 -4.27 13.26
N ASP A 188 -5.83 -5.01 12.73
CA ASP A 188 -4.82 -5.73 13.53
C ASP A 188 -3.52 -4.92 13.61
N SER A 189 -3.22 -4.40 14.79
CA SER A 189 -2.03 -3.59 15.01
C SER A 189 -0.71 -4.36 14.86
N LEU A 190 -0.69 -5.69 15.06
CA LEU A 190 0.51 -6.51 14.84
C LEU A 190 0.73 -6.74 13.34
N ALA A 191 -0.35 -7.01 12.59
CA ALA A 191 -0.27 -7.10 11.13
C ALA A 191 0.20 -5.77 10.51
N VAL A 192 -0.26 -4.63 11.03
CA VAL A 192 0.19 -3.30 10.59
C VAL A 192 1.67 -3.06 10.90
N ASN A 193 2.22 -3.57 12.02
CA ASN A 193 3.67 -3.48 12.28
C ASN A 193 4.51 -4.27 11.25
N ALA A 194 4.04 -5.44 10.83
CA ALA A 194 4.70 -6.19 9.77
C ALA A 194 4.59 -5.45 8.41
N PHE A 195 3.42 -4.91 8.13
CA PHE A 195 3.16 -4.16 6.90
C PHE A 195 4.01 -2.87 6.78
N ILE A 196 4.32 -2.19 7.88
CA ILE A 196 5.27 -1.07 7.88
C ILE A 196 6.65 -1.53 7.37
N LYS A 197 7.10 -2.74 7.74
CA LYS A 197 8.36 -3.30 7.21
C LYS A 197 8.29 -3.66 5.73
N ASP A 198 7.11 -4.12 5.26
CA ASP A 198 6.90 -4.34 3.84
C ASP A 198 6.98 -3.01 3.06
N ILE A 199 6.42 -1.92 3.61
CA ILE A 199 6.55 -0.59 3.02
C ILE A 199 8.02 -0.15 2.97
N GLU A 200 8.79 -0.30 4.06
CA GLU A 200 10.22 -0.02 4.09
C GLU A 200 10.97 -0.81 3.02
N THR A 201 10.68 -2.10 2.89
CA THR A 201 11.28 -2.99 1.87
C THR A 201 10.99 -2.49 0.45
N LEU A 202 9.73 -2.12 0.16
CA LEU A 202 9.36 -1.58 -1.16
C LEU A 202 10.07 -0.25 -1.46
N LEU A 203 10.14 0.65 -0.48
CA LEU A 203 10.82 1.93 -0.64
C LEU A 203 12.32 1.76 -0.89
N ASP A 204 12.95 0.76 -0.28
CA ASP A 204 14.35 0.40 -0.55
C ASP A 204 14.54 -0.20 -1.96
N GLU A 205 13.57 -1.00 -2.45
CA GLU A 205 13.57 -1.49 -3.84
C GLU A 205 13.53 -0.34 -4.86
N MET A 206 12.73 0.71 -4.57
CA MET A 206 12.54 1.87 -5.46
C MET A 206 13.78 2.79 -5.55
N GLN A 207 14.77 2.64 -4.67
CA GLN A 207 16.01 3.43 -4.67
C GLN A 207 17.13 2.78 -5.48
N GLN A 208 16.89 1.58 -6.02
CA GLN A 208 17.88 0.80 -6.78
C GLN A 208 17.74 1.02 -8.29
#